data_aa01cc10becfe1eafaf6156537c5d94a
#
_entry.id   aa01cc10becfe1eafaf6156537c5d94a
#
_cell.length_a   1.000
_cell.length_b   1.000
_cell.length_c   1.000
_cell.angle_alpha   90.00
_cell.angle_beta   90.00
_cell.angle_gamma   90.00
#
_symmetry.space_group_name_H-M   'P 1'
#
loop_
_entity.id
_entity.type
_entity.pdbx_description
1 polymer ?
#
loop_
_entity_poly.entity_id
_entity_poly.type
_entity_poly.pdbx_seq_one_letter_code
_entity_poly.pdbx_strand_id
1 'polypeptide(L)'
;GSGGAGGSGGAGGSGGAGGASASIPLEGFGAIAGDCGLIDAMEIQSDSPFTFRDTIDFGMEAFDYNKLSPGGKKIYDAGNLGGSSLESEIFSFEVLYRCELASLLKTEAEVVYQDPAGKKTDLLVDIDAFKLGVSVTRAYIYPPDSPYTEQNAKDLLTKKLSDIQVSSTNVSPGDAWEKQILHVLAYKPEFADTLEQAYASIDPAVRGDTLLYITVTEGNDEFIY
;
A
#
# COMPACT_ATOMS: atom_id res chain seq x y z
N GLY A 1 -39.58 21.82 -52.39
CA GLY A 1 -40.37 21.61 -51.23
C GLY A 1 -39.53 21.12 -50.08
N SER A 2 -39.75 21.72 -48.93
CA SER A 2 -39.69 21.24 -47.56
C SER A 2 -38.38 20.60 -47.12
N GLY A 3 -37.61 21.08 -46.15
CA GLY A 3 -38.10 21.51 -44.83
C GLY A 3 -37.80 20.34 -43.90
N GLY A 4 -36.78 20.44 -43.08
CA GLY A 4 -36.48 19.45 -42.08
C GLY A 4 -35.59 20.06 -40.98
N ALA A 5 -36.24 20.23 -39.89
CA ALA A 5 -35.81 20.91 -38.69
C ALA A 5 -34.69 20.25 -37.96
N GLY A 6 -33.97 21.04 -37.21
CA GLY A 6 -32.98 20.79 -36.19
C GLY A 6 -33.48 19.98 -35.01
N GLY A 7 -32.54 19.32 -34.43
CA GLY A 7 -32.61 18.65 -33.15
C GLY A 7 -31.43 19.06 -32.30
N SER A 8 -31.66 20.02 -31.43
CA SER A 8 -30.82 20.34 -30.30
C SER A 8 -31.06 19.32 -29.20
N GLY A 9 -29.99 18.80 -28.67
CA GLY A 9 -30.06 17.94 -27.50
C GLY A 9 -28.72 17.90 -26.78
N GLY A 10 -28.36 19.00 -26.13
CA GLY A 10 -27.28 18.97 -25.16
C GLY A 10 -27.77 18.40 -23.83
N ALA A 11 -27.41 17.21 -23.51
CA ALA A 11 -27.58 16.69 -22.16
C ALA A 11 -26.33 17.02 -21.36
N GLY A 12 -26.48 17.90 -20.40
CA GLY A 12 -25.45 18.20 -19.41
C GLY A 12 -25.19 16.98 -18.56
N GLY A 13 -23.93 16.54 -18.52
CA GLY A 13 -23.47 15.57 -17.59
C GLY A 13 -23.55 16.15 -16.18
N SER A 14 -24.41 15.59 -15.36
CA SER A 14 -24.45 15.83 -13.94
C SER A 14 -23.13 15.37 -13.34
N GLY A 15 -22.37 16.30 -12.82
CA GLY A 15 -21.22 16.01 -11.98
C GLY A 15 -21.68 15.17 -10.78
N GLY A 16 -21.15 13.99 -10.64
CA GLY A 16 -21.33 13.15 -9.48
C GLY A 16 -20.81 13.91 -8.25
N ALA A 17 -21.69 14.15 -7.30
CA ALA A 17 -21.29 14.58 -5.98
C ALA A 17 -20.37 13.51 -5.41
N GLY A 18 -19.11 13.88 -5.14
CA GLY A 18 -18.19 13.05 -4.41
C GLY A 18 -18.80 12.74 -3.05
N GLY A 19 -19.30 11.54 -2.90
CA GLY A 19 -19.67 11.00 -1.61
C GLY A 19 -18.40 10.96 -0.76
N ALA A 20 -18.42 11.58 0.42
CA ALA A 20 -17.36 11.39 1.39
C ALA A 20 -17.25 9.88 1.65
N SER A 21 -16.13 9.28 1.31
CA SER A 21 -15.85 7.89 1.62
C SER A 21 -16.02 7.71 3.12
N ALA A 22 -16.80 6.72 3.54
CA ALA A 22 -16.99 6.43 4.94
C ALA A 22 -15.63 6.03 5.53
N SER A 23 -15.22 6.70 6.62
CA SER A 23 -14.00 6.32 7.31
C SER A 23 -14.19 5.00 8.05
N ILE A 24 -13.17 4.14 8.00
CA ILE A 24 -13.12 2.87 8.73
C ILE A 24 -12.34 3.10 10.03
N PRO A 25 -12.92 2.78 11.20
CA PRO A 25 -12.22 2.90 12.47
C PRO A 25 -10.98 2.00 12.52
N LEU A 26 -9.85 2.57 12.94
CA LEU A 26 -8.62 1.83 13.22
C LEU A 26 -8.52 1.50 14.72
N GLU A 27 -9.61 1.07 15.31
CA GLU A 27 -9.77 0.55 16.70
C GLU A 27 -8.80 1.14 17.75
N GLY A 28 -8.90 2.47 17.96
CA GLY A 28 -8.09 3.18 18.96
C GLY A 28 -6.79 3.76 18.43
N PHE A 29 -6.56 3.69 17.11
CA PHE A 29 -5.50 4.41 16.41
C PHE A 29 -6.05 5.45 15.43
N GLY A 30 -7.31 5.86 15.56
CA GLY A 30 -7.94 6.81 14.66
C GLY A 30 -8.79 6.15 13.57
N ALA A 31 -8.67 6.60 12.32
CA ALA A 31 -9.50 6.14 11.22
C ALA A 31 -8.75 6.10 9.88
N ILE A 32 -9.22 5.21 8.98
CA ILE A 32 -8.74 5.11 7.60
C ILE A 32 -9.81 5.66 6.67
N ALA A 33 -9.42 6.42 5.64
CA ALA A 33 -10.30 6.93 4.60
C ALA A 33 -9.59 6.91 3.25
N GLY A 34 -10.30 6.59 2.17
CA GLY A 34 -9.75 6.55 0.81
C GLY A 34 -10.13 5.28 0.06
N ASP A 35 -9.20 4.75 -0.73
CA ASP A 35 -9.35 3.55 -1.56
C ASP A 35 -9.26 2.29 -0.69
N CYS A 36 -10.35 1.93 -0.06
CA CYS A 36 -10.43 0.83 0.90
C CYS A 36 -11.40 -0.23 0.40
N GLY A 37 -11.01 -1.50 0.41
CA GLY A 37 -11.80 -2.62 -0.10
C GLY A 37 -11.88 -2.67 -1.63
N LEU A 38 -10.80 -2.31 -2.30
CA LEU A 38 -10.72 -2.28 -3.77
C LEU A 38 -9.78 -3.36 -4.35
N ILE A 39 -9.03 -4.07 -3.52
CA ILE A 39 -8.19 -5.18 -3.97
C ILE A 39 -9.02 -6.46 -3.93
N ASP A 40 -9.47 -6.91 -5.08
CA ASP A 40 -10.20 -8.16 -5.23
C ASP A 40 -9.55 -9.10 -6.25
N ALA A 41 -10.22 -10.21 -6.55
CA ALA A 41 -9.72 -11.19 -7.49
C ALA A 41 -9.40 -10.61 -8.88
N MET A 42 -10.03 -9.52 -9.27
CA MET A 42 -9.83 -8.91 -10.60
C MET A 42 -8.49 -8.17 -10.66
N GLU A 43 -8.15 -7.39 -9.64
CA GLU A 43 -6.85 -6.71 -9.52
C GLU A 43 -5.72 -7.72 -9.28
N ILE A 44 -5.97 -8.73 -8.44
CA ILE A 44 -4.97 -9.76 -8.10
C ILE A 44 -4.59 -10.59 -9.31
N GLN A 45 -5.54 -11.03 -10.12
CA GLN A 45 -5.30 -11.89 -11.29
C GLN A 45 -4.91 -11.12 -12.56
N SER A 46 -4.94 -9.80 -12.53
CA SER A 46 -4.56 -8.98 -13.68
C SER A 46 -3.04 -8.92 -13.84
N ASP A 47 -2.54 -8.99 -15.08
CA ASP A 47 -1.14 -8.72 -15.39
C ASP A 47 -0.78 -7.20 -15.32
N SER A 48 -1.74 -6.36 -14.95
CA SER A 48 -1.55 -4.91 -14.88
C SER A 48 -1.23 -4.45 -13.46
N PRO A 49 -0.38 -3.43 -13.30
CA PRO A 49 -0.21 -2.74 -12.03
C PRO A 49 -1.41 -1.84 -11.77
N PHE A 50 -1.79 -1.73 -10.49
CA PHE A 50 -2.81 -0.79 -10.01
C PHE A 50 -2.20 0.09 -8.91
N THR A 51 -2.82 1.24 -8.68
CA THR A 51 -2.45 2.15 -7.60
C THR A 51 -3.67 2.44 -6.76
N PHE A 52 -3.52 2.29 -5.44
CA PHE A 52 -4.53 2.60 -4.43
C PHE A 52 -3.97 3.61 -3.45
N ARG A 53 -4.83 4.46 -2.93
CA ARG A 53 -4.45 5.48 -1.96
C ARG A 53 -5.48 5.66 -0.88
N ASP A 54 -5.01 5.61 0.35
CA ASP A 54 -5.79 5.96 1.53
C ASP A 54 -5.03 6.89 2.46
N THR A 55 -5.66 7.23 3.57
CA THR A 55 -5.07 8.06 4.63
C THR A 55 -5.42 7.44 5.97
N ILE A 56 -4.45 7.31 6.88
CA ILE A 56 -4.68 7.08 8.30
C ILE A 56 -4.58 8.42 9.01
N ASP A 57 -5.65 8.82 9.70
CA ASP A 57 -5.59 9.89 10.69
C ASP A 57 -5.50 9.28 12.09
N PHE A 58 -4.32 9.32 12.68
CA PHE A 58 -4.08 8.85 14.05
C PHE A 58 -4.67 9.78 15.12
N GLY A 59 -5.08 11.01 14.74
CA GLY A 59 -5.52 12.02 15.70
C GLY A 59 -4.44 12.32 16.74
N MET A 60 -4.76 12.07 18.01
CA MET A 60 -3.83 12.23 19.14
C MET A 60 -3.40 10.87 19.73
N GLU A 61 -3.76 9.77 19.07
CA GLU A 61 -3.45 8.44 19.58
C GLU A 61 -1.96 8.15 19.50
N ALA A 62 -1.44 7.48 20.53
CA ALA A 62 -0.06 6.98 20.55
C ALA A 62 -0.07 5.49 20.24
N PHE A 63 1.08 4.96 19.85
CA PHE A 63 1.26 3.52 19.68
C PHE A 63 0.90 2.77 20.98
N ASP A 64 0.05 1.77 20.87
CA ASP A 64 -0.34 0.88 21.97
C ASP A 64 -0.51 -0.55 21.44
N TYR A 65 0.41 -1.43 21.84
CA TYR A 65 0.38 -2.85 21.48
C TYR A 65 -1.00 -3.51 21.73
N ASN A 66 -1.69 -3.14 22.81
CA ASN A 66 -2.96 -3.78 23.18
C ASN A 66 -4.08 -3.52 22.17
N LYS A 67 -3.98 -2.42 21.43
CA LYS A 67 -4.96 -1.99 20.42
C LYS A 67 -4.74 -2.68 19.05
N LEU A 68 -3.60 -3.34 18.85
CA LEU A 68 -3.30 -4.05 17.61
C LEU A 68 -4.23 -5.24 17.39
N SER A 69 -4.51 -5.54 16.13
CA SER A 69 -5.15 -6.78 15.70
C SER A 69 -4.31 -8.01 16.09
N PRO A 70 -4.86 -9.22 16.05
CA PRO A 70 -4.05 -10.42 16.28
C PRO A 70 -2.85 -10.54 15.33
N GLY A 71 -3.01 -10.16 14.07
CA GLY A 71 -1.91 -10.14 13.09
C GLY A 71 -0.87 -9.07 13.39
N GLY A 72 -1.31 -7.85 13.73
CA GLY A 72 -0.39 -6.77 14.13
C GLY A 72 0.43 -7.14 15.38
N LYS A 73 -0.19 -7.79 16.38
CA LYS A 73 0.52 -8.34 17.55
C LYS A 73 1.55 -9.40 17.15
N LYS A 74 1.18 -10.32 16.24
CA LYS A 74 2.10 -11.33 15.75
C LYS A 74 3.32 -10.70 15.06
N ILE A 75 3.14 -9.65 14.25
CA ILE A 75 4.23 -8.92 13.61
C ILE A 75 5.11 -8.26 14.67
N TYR A 76 4.50 -7.56 15.65
CA TYR A 76 5.22 -6.92 16.74
C TYR A 76 6.07 -7.94 17.53
N ASP A 77 5.49 -9.08 17.90
CA ASP A 77 6.15 -10.12 18.70
C ASP A 77 7.27 -10.84 17.93
N ALA A 78 7.14 -10.96 16.60
CA ALA A 78 8.18 -11.50 15.74
C ALA A 78 9.40 -10.56 15.64
N GLY A 79 9.17 -9.27 15.83
CA GLY A 79 10.20 -8.24 15.67
C GLY A 79 10.60 -8.05 14.21
N ASN A 80 11.65 -7.24 14.01
CA ASN A 80 12.19 -6.92 12.70
C ASN A 80 13.57 -7.57 12.54
N LEU A 81 13.86 -8.17 11.38
CA LEU A 81 15.16 -8.79 11.07
C LEU A 81 16.29 -7.76 10.86
N GLY A 82 15.98 -6.48 10.83
CA GLY A 82 16.98 -5.41 10.80
C GLY A 82 16.37 -4.08 10.37
N GLY A 83 16.65 -3.03 11.13
CA GLY A 83 16.19 -1.67 10.83
C GLY A 83 15.18 -1.11 11.85
N SER A 84 14.55 0.01 11.50
CA SER A 84 13.59 0.76 12.32
C SER A 84 12.20 0.80 11.65
N SER A 85 11.78 -0.30 11.00
CA SER A 85 10.57 -0.34 10.18
C SER A 85 9.42 -1.14 10.79
N LEU A 86 9.57 -1.62 12.04
CA LEU A 86 8.59 -2.51 12.66
C LEU A 86 7.19 -1.89 12.70
N GLU A 87 7.07 -0.65 13.16
CA GLU A 87 5.78 0.03 13.23
C GLU A 87 5.18 0.26 11.84
N SER A 88 6.02 0.52 10.84
CA SER A 88 5.56 0.64 9.44
C SER A 88 4.97 -0.67 8.92
N GLU A 89 5.59 -1.80 9.23
CA GLU A 89 5.10 -3.13 8.84
C GLU A 89 3.79 -3.47 9.55
N ILE A 90 3.70 -3.14 10.85
CA ILE A 90 2.48 -3.32 11.63
C ILE A 90 1.33 -2.52 11.04
N PHE A 91 1.52 -1.20 10.81
CA PHE A 91 0.43 -0.36 10.30
C PHE A 91 0.12 -0.62 8.82
N SER A 92 1.10 -1.07 8.04
CA SER A 92 0.81 -1.63 6.72
C SER A 92 -0.16 -2.81 6.81
N PHE A 93 0.07 -3.74 7.73
CA PHE A 93 -0.84 -4.86 7.95
C PHE A 93 -2.19 -4.41 8.52
N GLU A 94 -2.24 -3.50 9.49
CA GLU A 94 -3.48 -2.99 10.08
C GLU A 94 -4.38 -2.34 9.03
N VAL A 95 -3.81 -1.61 8.06
CA VAL A 95 -4.56 -1.08 6.90
C VAL A 95 -5.13 -2.21 6.06
N LEU A 96 -4.30 -3.13 5.59
CA LEU A 96 -4.76 -4.23 4.73
C LEU A 96 -5.78 -5.13 5.45
N TYR A 97 -5.61 -5.37 6.74
CA TYR A 97 -6.56 -6.14 7.55
C TYR A 97 -7.94 -5.51 7.59
N ARG A 98 -8.03 -4.17 7.70
CA ARG A 98 -9.31 -3.48 7.83
C ARG A 98 -9.93 -3.10 6.49
N CYS A 99 -9.10 -2.70 5.55
CA CYS A 99 -9.55 -2.28 4.23
C CYS A 99 -9.81 -3.48 3.31
N GLU A 100 -8.86 -4.39 3.24
CA GLU A 100 -8.88 -5.49 2.28
C GLU A 100 -9.23 -6.84 2.93
N LEU A 101 -9.61 -6.85 4.20
CA LEU A 101 -9.90 -8.05 5.00
C LEU A 101 -8.75 -9.07 4.99
N ALA A 102 -7.53 -8.58 4.87
CA ALA A 102 -6.34 -9.42 4.79
C ALA A 102 -6.14 -10.27 6.05
N SER A 103 -5.72 -11.51 5.87
CA SER A 103 -5.27 -12.38 6.94
C SER A 103 -3.76 -12.54 6.89
N LEU A 104 -3.06 -12.37 8.01
CA LEU A 104 -1.62 -12.59 8.09
C LEU A 104 -1.32 -14.09 8.02
N LEU A 105 -0.62 -14.52 6.98
CA LEU A 105 -0.13 -15.89 6.85
C LEU A 105 1.24 -16.02 7.52
N LYS A 106 2.20 -15.14 7.16
CA LYS A 106 3.58 -15.18 7.66
C LYS A 106 4.19 -13.79 7.81
N THR A 107 5.06 -13.65 8.79
CA THR A 107 5.96 -12.52 8.96
C THR A 107 7.23 -12.73 8.11
N GLU A 108 8.07 -11.70 7.96
CA GLU A 108 9.34 -11.78 7.21
C GLU A 108 10.19 -13.00 7.61
N ALA A 109 10.28 -13.27 8.93
CA ALA A 109 11.08 -14.36 9.47
C ALA A 109 10.53 -15.76 9.16
N GLU A 110 9.23 -15.87 8.85
CA GLU A 110 8.55 -17.14 8.62
C GLU A 110 8.49 -17.53 7.13
N VAL A 111 8.64 -16.55 6.22
CA VAL A 111 8.64 -16.82 4.77
C VAL A 111 9.90 -17.58 4.38
N VAL A 112 9.74 -18.66 3.64
CA VAL A 112 10.84 -19.51 3.21
C VAL A 112 11.33 -19.13 1.82
N TYR A 113 12.63 -18.97 1.68
CA TYR A 113 13.29 -18.60 0.42
C TYR A 113 14.26 -19.70 -0.03
N GLN A 114 14.49 -19.82 -1.34
CA GLN A 114 15.48 -20.73 -1.91
C GLN A 114 16.90 -20.30 -1.55
N ASP A 115 17.19 -19.00 -1.68
CA ASP A 115 18.38 -18.35 -1.15
C ASP A 115 18.02 -17.49 0.06
N PRO A 116 18.32 -17.91 1.29
CA PRO A 116 18.01 -17.15 2.49
C PRO A 116 18.76 -15.82 2.61
N ALA A 117 19.84 -15.61 1.84
CA ALA A 117 20.58 -14.36 1.79
C ALA A 117 20.04 -13.37 0.75
N GLY A 118 19.08 -13.79 -0.09
CA GLY A 118 18.44 -12.97 -1.12
C GLY A 118 17.48 -11.93 -0.56
N LYS A 119 16.84 -11.20 -1.46
CA LYS A 119 15.79 -10.22 -1.10
C LYS A 119 14.57 -10.94 -0.56
N LYS A 120 13.91 -10.30 0.39
CA LYS A 120 12.74 -10.81 1.09
C LYS A 120 11.59 -9.82 0.99
N THR A 121 10.37 -10.32 1.18
CA THR A 121 9.17 -9.52 1.41
C THR A 121 8.94 -9.39 2.92
N ASP A 122 8.28 -8.34 3.36
CA ASP A 122 8.08 -8.08 4.79
C ASP A 122 6.95 -8.95 5.36
N LEU A 123 5.87 -9.18 4.59
CA LEU A 123 4.72 -9.96 5.02
C LEU A 123 4.22 -10.87 3.90
N LEU A 124 3.61 -11.99 4.28
CA LEU A 124 2.77 -12.82 3.42
C LEU A 124 1.35 -12.79 3.96
N VAL A 125 0.40 -12.34 3.14
CA VAL A 125 -1.01 -12.21 3.52
C VAL A 125 -1.91 -13.02 2.58
N ASP A 126 -3.13 -13.27 3.01
CA ASP A 126 -4.24 -13.77 2.20
C ASP A 126 -5.28 -12.66 2.04
N ILE A 127 -5.68 -12.39 0.81
CA ILE A 127 -6.81 -11.53 0.44
C ILE A 127 -7.63 -12.30 -0.59
N ASP A 128 -8.92 -12.48 -0.36
CA ASP A 128 -9.84 -13.22 -1.24
C ASP A 128 -9.37 -14.64 -1.62
N ALA A 129 -8.72 -15.33 -0.69
CA ALA A 129 -8.12 -16.66 -0.87
C ALA A 129 -6.89 -16.68 -1.81
N PHE A 130 -6.31 -15.52 -2.14
CA PHE A 130 -5.05 -15.41 -2.84
C PHE A 130 -3.92 -15.06 -1.86
N LYS A 131 -2.75 -15.66 -2.07
CA LYS A 131 -1.55 -15.26 -1.34
C LYS A 131 -0.92 -14.05 -2.01
N LEU A 132 -0.63 -13.01 -1.23
CA LEU A 132 0.09 -11.82 -1.68
C LEU A 132 1.32 -11.59 -0.81
N GLY A 133 2.45 -11.30 -1.47
CA GLY A 133 3.61 -10.76 -0.78
C GLY A 133 3.42 -9.26 -0.57
N VAL A 134 3.82 -8.74 0.60
CA VAL A 134 3.74 -7.31 0.90
C VAL A 134 5.12 -6.79 1.26
N SER A 135 5.62 -5.86 0.46
CA SER A 135 6.86 -5.13 0.75
C SER A 135 6.52 -3.74 1.26
N VAL A 136 7.06 -3.38 2.42
CA VAL A 136 6.73 -2.13 3.10
C VAL A 136 7.86 -1.13 2.99
N THR A 137 7.54 0.14 2.87
CA THR A 137 8.51 1.21 2.92
C THR A 137 7.87 2.53 3.35
N ARG A 138 8.70 3.53 3.60
CA ARG A 138 8.26 4.87 3.98
C ARG A 138 8.73 5.89 2.96
N ALA A 139 7.84 6.77 2.52
CA ALA A 139 8.20 7.99 1.84
C ALA A 139 8.36 9.10 2.89
N TYR A 140 9.61 9.27 3.32
CA TYR A 140 10.00 10.21 4.36
C TYR A 140 11.36 10.82 4.01
N ILE A 141 11.59 12.06 4.40
CA ILE A 141 12.87 12.75 4.26
C ILE A 141 13.18 13.55 5.51
N TYR A 142 14.44 13.56 5.91
CA TYR A 142 14.91 14.35 7.03
C TYR A 142 15.76 15.55 6.56
N PRO A 143 15.58 16.76 7.09
CA PRO A 143 14.50 17.16 8.03
C PRO A 143 13.10 17.07 7.41
N PRO A 144 12.02 16.89 8.22
CA PRO A 144 10.66 16.61 7.74
C PRO A 144 10.06 17.67 6.79
N ASP A 145 10.57 18.91 6.85
CA ASP A 145 10.13 20.02 6.00
C ASP A 145 10.93 20.13 4.68
N SER A 146 11.85 19.20 4.45
CA SER A 146 12.60 19.15 3.19
C SER A 146 11.69 18.76 2.04
N PRO A 147 11.92 19.30 0.83
CA PRO A 147 11.15 18.91 -0.34
C PRO A 147 11.37 17.43 -0.68
N TYR A 148 10.28 16.66 -0.79
CA TYR A 148 10.32 15.31 -1.35
C TYR A 148 10.19 15.41 -2.86
N THR A 149 11.27 15.15 -3.55
CA THR A 149 11.36 15.36 -5.00
C THR A 149 10.92 14.13 -5.79
N GLU A 150 10.57 14.32 -7.06
CA GLU A 150 10.29 13.21 -7.99
C GLU A 150 11.47 12.22 -8.07
N GLN A 151 12.72 12.72 -7.96
CA GLN A 151 13.89 11.85 -7.94
C GLN A 151 13.93 10.97 -6.68
N ASN A 152 13.58 11.52 -5.50
CA ASN A 152 13.49 10.72 -4.27
C ASN A 152 12.45 9.61 -4.42
N ALA A 153 11.28 9.91 -4.99
CA ALA A 153 10.23 8.93 -5.25
C ALA A 153 10.68 7.87 -6.26
N LYS A 154 11.30 8.28 -7.37
CA LYS A 154 11.82 7.34 -8.38
C LYS A 154 12.88 6.40 -7.82
N ASP A 155 13.83 6.91 -7.05
CA ASP A 155 14.89 6.10 -6.44
C ASP A 155 14.31 5.08 -5.47
N LEU A 156 13.38 5.52 -4.59
CA LEU A 156 12.69 4.65 -3.65
C LEU A 156 11.91 3.54 -4.36
N LEU A 157 11.03 3.93 -5.29
CA LEU A 157 10.16 2.99 -6.00
C LEU A 157 10.96 2.02 -6.88
N THR A 158 11.93 2.53 -7.67
CA THR A 158 12.75 1.67 -8.53
C THR A 158 13.51 0.63 -7.71
N LYS A 159 14.11 1.04 -6.59
CA LYS A 159 14.82 0.12 -5.69
C LYS A 159 13.87 -0.94 -5.14
N LYS A 160 12.73 -0.53 -4.58
CA LYS A 160 11.78 -1.47 -3.93
C LYS A 160 11.14 -2.42 -4.96
N LEU A 161 10.73 -1.92 -6.12
CA LEU A 161 10.17 -2.75 -7.19
C LEU A 161 11.18 -3.77 -7.72
N SER A 162 12.44 -3.38 -7.87
CA SER A 162 13.51 -4.32 -8.25
C SER A 162 13.75 -5.39 -7.18
N ASP A 163 13.74 -5.00 -5.90
CA ASP A 163 13.87 -5.94 -4.77
C ASP A 163 12.68 -6.93 -4.73
N ILE A 164 11.46 -6.46 -5.05
CA ILE A 164 10.24 -7.27 -5.16
C ILE A 164 10.39 -8.35 -6.25
N GLN A 165 10.86 -8.00 -7.43
CA GLN A 165 11.07 -8.99 -8.50
C GLN A 165 12.06 -10.08 -8.09
N VAL A 166 13.13 -9.69 -7.39
CA VAL A 166 14.11 -10.66 -6.88
C VAL A 166 13.47 -11.56 -5.81
N SER A 167 12.73 -11.01 -4.85
CA SER A 167 12.07 -11.81 -3.81
C SER A 167 11.02 -12.76 -4.39
N SER A 168 10.25 -12.32 -5.39
CA SER A 168 9.23 -13.14 -6.06
C SER A 168 9.82 -14.36 -6.79
N THR A 169 11.02 -14.20 -7.38
CA THR A 169 11.71 -15.34 -7.99
C THR A 169 12.43 -16.23 -6.99
N ASN A 170 12.76 -15.71 -5.82
CA ASN A 170 13.51 -16.40 -4.77
C ASN A 170 12.64 -17.14 -3.75
N VAL A 171 11.36 -16.79 -3.61
CA VAL A 171 10.48 -17.46 -2.65
C VAL A 171 10.34 -18.95 -2.95
N SER A 172 10.28 -19.78 -1.90
CA SER A 172 10.06 -21.21 -2.05
C SER A 172 8.64 -21.51 -2.54
N PRO A 173 8.42 -22.59 -3.32
CA PRO A 173 7.09 -22.88 -3.91
C PRO A 173 5.95 -22.99 -2.90
N GLY A 174 6.22 -23.39 -1.66
CA GLY A 174 5.19 -23.48 -0.60
C GLY A 174 4.67 -22.12 -0.13
N ASP A 175 5.50 -21.09 -0.26
CA ASP A 175 5.20 -19.72 0.15
C ASP A 175 5.02 -18.77 -1.05
N ALA A 176 5.04 -19.29 -2.27
CA ALA A 176 4.83 -18.50 -3.48
C ALA A 176 3.49 -17.76 -3.40
N TRP A 177 3.49 -16.54 -3.90
CA TRP A 177 2.35 -15.65 -3.98
C TRP A 177 1.95 -15.38 -5.42
N GLU A 178 0.71 -15.01 -5.63
CA GLU A 178 0.14 -14.66 -6.94
C GLU A 178 0.61 -13.27 -7.37
N LYS A 179 0.68 -12.33 -6.42
CA LYS A 179 1.02 -10.94 -6.69
C LYS A 179 1.72 -10.27 -5.51
N GLN A 180 2.40 -9.17 -5.77
CA GLN A 180 3.04 -8.34 -4.74
C GLN A 180 2.30 -7.01 -4.56
N ILE A 181 2.24 -6.58 -3.31
CA ILE A 181 1.89 -5.21 -2.92
C ILE A 181 3.18 -4.50 -2.50
N LEU A 182 3.47 -3.35 -3.11
CA LEU A 182 4.40 -2.38 -2.54
C LEU A 182 3.59 -1.37 -1.74
N HIS A 183 3.62 -1.49 -0.42
CA HIS A 183 2.92 -0.58 0.48
C HIS A 183 3.87 0.53 0.95
N VAL A 184 3.52 1.77 0.64
CA VAL A 184 4.32 2.97 0.97
C VAL A 184 3.57 3.83 1.97
N LEU A 185 4.07 3.96 3.19
CA LEU A 185 3.57 4.94 4.15
C LEU A 185 4.17 6.30 3.81
N ALA A 186 3.34 7.26 3.47
CA ALA A 186 3.74 8.58 3.02
C ALA A 186 3.50 9.62 4.11
N TYR A 187 4.56 10.32 4.52
CA TYR A 187 4.54 11.32 5.61
C TYR A 187 3.62 12.51 5.36
N LYS A 188 3.35 12.84 4.08
CA LYS A 188 2.49 13.98 3.70
C LYS A 188 1.71 13.65 2.42
N PRO A 189 0.55 14.27 2.21
CA PRO A 189 -0.22 14.11 0.96
C PRO A 189 0.60 14.44 -0.29
N GLU A 190 1.47 15.45 -0.26
CA GLU A 190 2.31 15.84 -1.38
C GLU A 190 3.37 14.78 -1.73
N PHE A 191 3.78 13.96 -0.75
CA PHE A 191 4.69 12.84 -0.99
C PHE A 191 3.95 11.73 -1.75
N ALA A 192 2.69 11.46 -1.40
CA ALA A 192 1.83 10.54 -2.13
C ALA A 192 1.62 10.97 -3.59
N ASP A 193 1.30 12.25 -3.82
CA ASP A 193 1.18 12.82 -5.17
C ASP A 193 2.46 12.62 -5.99
N THR A 194 3.62 12.84 -5.34
CA THR A 194 4.93 12.66 -5.97
C THR A 194 5.23 11.19 -6.28
N LEU A 195 4.83 10.26 -5.39
CA LEU A 195 4.96 8.82 -5.61
C LEU A 195 4.11 8.35 -6.80
N GLU A 196 2.85 8.77 -6.90
CA GLU A 196 1.96 8.42 -8.00
C GLU A 196 2.52 8.89 -9.36
N GLN A 197 2.98 10.15 -9.42
CA GLN A 197 3.60 10.71 -10.62
C GLN A 197 4.89 9.96 -11.00
N ALA A 198 5.75 9.69 -10.03
CA ALA A 198 6.97 8.93 -10.24
C ALA A 198 6.67 7.51 -10.72
N TYR A 199 5.71 6.81 -10.09
CA TYR A 199 5.32 5.46 -10.45
C TYR A 199 4.83 5.34 -11.89
N ALA A 200 4.03 6.30 -12.35
CA ALA A 200 3.57 6.33 -13.73
C ALA A 200 4.73 6.44 -14.76
N SER A 201 5.87 7.03 -14.35
CA SER A 201 7.05 7.24 -15.20
C SER A 201 8.10 6.12 -15.12
N ILE A 202 7.97 5.15 -14.19
CA ILE A 202 8.88 4.01 -14.05
C ILE A 202 8.69 3.05 -15.22
N ASP A 203 9.80 2.49 -15.71
CA ASP A 203 9.80 1.48 -16.76
C ASP A 203 8.83 0.33 -16.41
N PRO A 204 7.89 -0.02 -17.31
CA PRO A 204 6.99 -1.14 -17.11
C PRO A 204 7.69 -2.46 -16.75
N ALA A 205 8.89 -2.70 -17.27
CA ALA A 205 9.67 -3.89 -16.93
C ALA A 205 10.13 -3.89 -15.46
N VAL A 206 10.29 -2.71 -14.82
CA VAL A 206 10.62 -2.57 -13.41
C VAL A 206 9.36 -2.63 -12.55
N ARG A 207 8.25 -2.02 -12.99
CA ARG A 207 6.98 -2.07 -12.25
C ARG A 207 6.42 -3.49 -12.16
N GLY A 208 6.52 -4.26 -13.25
CA GLY A 208 5.82 -5.52 -13.38
C GLY A 208 4.31 -5.31 -13.21
N ASP A 209 3.68 -6.26 -12.55
CA ASP A 209 2.27 -6.24 -12.16
C ASP A 209 2.05 -5.87 -10.69
N THR A 210 3.08 -5.37 -9.99
CA THR A 210 3.04 -5.02 -8.57
C THR A 210 1.96 -3.97 -8.30
N LEU A 211 1.12 -4.20 -7.30
CA LEU A 211 0.17 -3.22 -6.79
C LEU A 211 0.91 -2.17 -5.96
N LEU A 212 0.74 -0.90 -6.27
CA LEU A 212 1.23 0.20 -5.43
C LEU A 212 0.10 0.63 -4.49
N TYR A 213 0.30 0.44 -3.19
CA TYR A 213 -0.61 0.91 -2.15
C TYR A 213 0.06 2.05 -1.39
N ILE A 214 -0.55 3.22 -1.35
CA ILE A 214 0.01 4.39 -0.68
C ILE A 214 -0.91 4.79 0.46
N THR A 215 -0.42 4.77 1.68
CA THR A 215 -1.14 5.28 2.84
C THR A 215 -0.49 6.57 3.33
N VAL A 216 -1.20 7.67 3.25
CA VAL A 216 -0.78 8.94 3.87
C VAL A 216 -1.03 8.81 5.37
N THR A 217 -0.06 9.21 6.19
CA THR A 217 -0.22 9.25 7.65
C THR A 217 -0.40 10.67 8.13
N GLU A 218 -1.35 10.87 9.03
CA GLU A 218 -1.69 12.17 9.62
C GLU A 218 -1.87 12.03 11.14
N GLY A 219 -1.83 13.16 11.84
CA GLY A 219 -1.97 13.19 13.29
C GLY A 219 -0.66 12.84 14.02
N ASN A 220 -0.75 12.06 15.09
CA ASN A 220 0.41 11.66 15.89
C ASN A 220 1.07 10.40 15.28
N ASP A 221 1.80 10.57 14.19
CA ASP A 221 2.41 9.49 13.40
C ASP A 221 3.93 9.34 13.59
N GLU A 222 4.53 10.03 14.57
CA GLU A 222 5.97 10.03 14.81
C GLU A 222 6.56 8.62 15.01
N PHE A 223 5.77 7.70 15.53
CA PHE A 223 6.21 6.32 15.74
C PHE A 223 6.37 5.52 14.45
N ILE A 224 5.87 6.02 13.32
CA ILE A 224 6.03 5.39 12.00
C ILE A 224 7.42 5.68 11.41
N TYR A 225 7.99 6.86 11.69
CA TYR A 225 9.19 7.42 11.04
C TYR A 225 10.40 7.51 11.99
#